data_4ee61b7fd324184d4f869bb0329275bb
#
_entry.id   4ee61b7fd324184d4f869bb0329275bb
#
_cell.length_a   1.000
_cell.length_b   1.000
_cell.length_c   1.000
_cell.angle_alpha   90.00
_cell.angle_beta   90.00
_cell.angle_gamma   90.00
#
_symmetry.space_group_name_H-M   'P 1'
#
loop_
_entity.id
_entity.type
_entity.pdbx_description
1 polymer ?
#
loop_
_entity_poly.entity_id
_entity_poly.type
_entity_poly.pdbx_seq_one_letter_code
_entity_poly.pdbx_strand_id
1 'polypeptide(L)'
;LVGDYLFVSKVNYGPRKPQTPLSMPLTQHTMPVLGCKSYIDAVQWDYERVPGLEDIELGDIVVFNYPAGDLATTRPEVIDLHSICYAEGFNKDVMEKYRPADDSEFYQASTEYRRLISEMPAEEAYALYKKHYADGLEIARKHPDALGEIVYRPVDRRENYVKRCVGLPGNTLEIK
;
A
#
# COMPACT_ATOMS: atom_id res chain seq x y z
N LEU A 1 15.53 -11.78 0.09
CA LEU A 1 16.31 -12.64 0.93
C LEU A 1 15.67 -12.62 2.31
N VAL A 2 14.88 -13.63 2.57
CA VAL A 2 14.14 -13.77 3.84
C VAL A 2 15.14 -14.12 4.94
N GLY A 3 15.17 -13.33 6.03
CA GLY A 3 16.07 -13.54 7.15
C GLY A 3 17.36 -12.69 7.15
N ASP A 4 17.60 -11.91 6.10
CA ASP A 4 18.75 -11.01 6.08
C ASP A 4 18.49 -9.73 6.88
N TYR A 5 19.50 -9.29 7.63
CA TYR A 5 19.48 -8.01 8.34
C TYR A 5 20.32 -7.00 7.57
N LEU A 6 19.77 -5.82 7.33
CA LEU A 6 20.42 -4.75 6.58
C LEU A 6 20.62 -3.51 7.46
N PHE A 7 21.79 -2.92 7.34
CA PHE A 7 22.04 -1.57 7.85
C PHE A 7 21.67 -0.54 6.79
N VAL A 8 20.78 0.38 7.16
CA VAL A 8 20.29 1.44 6.27
C VAL A 8 20.88 2.77 6.70
N SER A 9 21.70 3.39 5.82
CA SER A 9 22.11 4.77 6.01
C SER A 9 20.91 5.71 5.80
N LYS A 10 20.59 6.48 6.84
CA LYS A 10 19.53 7.50 6.74
C LYS A 10 20.09 8.87 6.38
N VAL A 11 21.41 9.03 6.39
CA VAL A 11 22.07 10.32 6.19
C VAL A 11 22.18 10.67 4.72
N ASN A 12 22.41 9.69 3.85
CA ASN A 12 22.61 9.90 2.41
C ASN A 12 21.47 10.71 1.79
N TYR A 13 20.25 10.21 1.93
CA TYR A 13 19.03 10.87 1.35
C TYR A 13 18.23 11.67 2.37
N GLY A 14 18.82 11.98 3.51
CA GLY A 14 18.22 12.73 4.60
C GLY A 14 17.28 11.91 5.49
N PRO A 15 17.48 11.94 6.81
CA PRO A 15 16.59 11.28 7.76
C PRO A 15 15.22 11.96 7.81
N ARG A 16 14.18 11.16 7.99
CA ARG A 16 12.85 11.68 8.29
C ARG A 16 12.69 11.95 9.78
N LYS A 17 12.05 13.04 10.14
CA LYS A 17 11.57 13.21 11.50
C LYS A 17 10.51 12.15 11.81
N PRO A 18 10.51 11.54 12.99
CA PRO A 18 9.46 10.59 13.37
C PRO A 18 8.13 11.30 13.44
N GLN A 19 7.11 10.78 12.76
CA GLN A 19 5.74 11.30 12.87
C GLN A 19 5.10 10.91 14.21
N THR A 20 5.49 9.75 14.76
CA THR A 20 5.04 9.28 16.09
C THR A 20 6.21 9.31 17.07
N PRO A 21 6.53 10.48 17.69
CA PRO A 21 7.71 10.63 18.55
C PRO A 21 7.61 9.79 19.84
N LEU A 22 6.40 9.57 20.33
CA LEU A 22 6.17 8.74 21.52
C LEU A 22 5.98 7.28 21.13
N SER A 23 7.07 6.56 21.05
CA SER A 23 7.08 5.16 20.64
C SER A 23 8.10 4.33 21.41
N MET A 24 7.80 3.02 21.55
CA MET A 24 8.73 2.07 22.14
C MET A 24 9.93 1.87 21.18
N PRO A 25 11.16 1.95 21.66
CA PRO A 25 12.33 1.72 20.83
C PRO A 25 12.37 0.24 20.36
N LEU A 26 12.99 0.00 19.21
CA LEU A 26 13.18 -1.31 18.59
C LEU A 26 11.89 -2.06 18.21
N THR A 27 10.75 -1.36 18.21
CA THR A 27 9.46 -1.92 17.75
C THR A 27 8.94 -1.11 16.59
N GLN A 28 8.33 -1.78 15.59
CA GLN A 28 7.79 -1.08 14.42
C GLN A 28 6.37 -0.54 14.68
N HIS A 29 5.42 -1.39 14.88
CA HIS A 29 4.02 -1.01 15.05
C HIS A 29 3.29 -1.74 16.19
N THR A 30 3.73 -2.97 16.54
CA THR A 30 3.08 -3.80 17.55
C THR A 30 4.12 -4.31 18.56
N MET A 31 3.79 -4.27 19.82
CA MET A 31 4.66 -4.83 20.88
C MET A 31 4.64 -6.36 20.82
N PRO A 32 5.80 -7.02 20.72
CA PRO A 32 5.86 -8.46 20.45
C PRO A 32 5.26 -9.35 21.54
N VAL A 33 5.19 -8.89 22.78
CA VAL A 33 4.65 -9.68 23.90
C VAL A 33 3.21 -9.32 24.21
N LEU A 34 2.86 -8.03 24.13
CA LEU A 34 1.57 -7.52 24.58
C LEU A 34 0.55 -7.43 23.43
N GLY A 35 0.98 -7.53 22.16
CA GLY A 35 0.10 -7.42 21.00
C GLY A 35 -0.55 -6.04 20.81
N CYS A 36 -0.26 -5.06 21.67
CA CYS A 36 -0.81 -3.72 21.56
C CYS A 36 0.07 -2.80 20.68
N LYS A 37 -0.44 -1.62 20.34
CA LYS A 37 0.34 -0.60 19.60
C LYS A 37 1.62 -0.23 20.36
N SER A 38 2.72 -0.09 19.65
CA SER A 38 4.03 0.30 20.20
C SER A 38 4.24 1.82 20.22
N TYR A 39 3.25 2.61 19.85
CA TYR A 39 3.32 4.07 19.75
C TYR A 39 1.99 4.71 20.17
N ILE A 40 2.03 6.01 20.49
CA ILE A 40 0.87 6.80 20.86
C ILE A 40 0.43 7.63 19.67
N ASP A 41 -0.81 7.44 19.21
CA ASP A 41 -1.38 8.14 18.04
C ASP A 41 -1.77 9.60 18.35
N ALA A 42 -1.95 9.95 19.62
CA ALA A 42 -2.45 11.27 20.01
C ALA A 42 -1.47 12.41 19.71
N VAL A 43 -0.18 12.10 19.61
CA VAL A 43 0.86 13.06 19.27
C VAL A 43 1.49 12.65 17.95
N GLN A 44 1.18 13.40 16.92
CA GLN A 44 1.78 13.20 15.59
C GLN A 44 2.39 14.52 15.11
N TRP A 45 3.59 14.42 14.53
CA TRP A 45 4.27 15.53 13.87
C TRP A 45 4.05 15.47 12.38
N ASP A 46 4.12 16.61 11.72
CA ASP A 46 4.04 16.68 10.27
C ASP A 46 5.23 15.95 9.64
N TYR A 47 4.99 15.43 8.42
CA TYR A 47 6.06 14.81 7.65
C TYR A 47 7.12 15.85 7.30
N GLU A 48 8.33 15.62 7.78
CA GLU A 48 9.49 16.44 7.46
C GLU A 48 10.71 15.55 7.21
N ARG A 49 11.46 15.88 6.18
CA ARG A 49 12.73 15.24 5.87
C ARG A 49 13.85 16.27 5.99
N VAL A 50 14.88 15.94 6.73
CA VAL A 50 16.10 16.75 6.81
C VAL A 50 16.85 16.60 5.47
N PRO A 51 17.51 17.65 4.95
CA PRO A 51 18.30 17.56 3.73
C PRO A 51 19.32 16.42 3.82
N GLY A 52 19.46 15.65 2.75
CA GLY A 52 20.46 14.60 2.61
C GLY A 52 21.81 15.15 2.15
N LEU A 53 22.80 14.28 2.11
CA LEU A 53 24.13 14.58 1.56
C LEU A 53 24.17 14.35 0.04
N GLU A 54 23.26 13.52 -0.47
CA GLU A 54 23.23 13.04 -1.84
C GLU A 54 21.78 13.03 -2.37
N ASP A 55 21.63 13.19 -3.66
CA ASP A 55 20.37 12.96 -4.36
C ASP A 55 20.27 11.50 -4.82
N ILE A 56 19.06 11.00 -5.05
CA ILE A 56 18.84 9.64 -5.53
C ILE A 56 19.21 9.57 -7.02
N GLU A 57 20.05 8.61 -7.39
CA GLU A 57 20.47 8.36 -8.76
C GLU A 57 19.95 7.03 -9.29
N LEU A 58 20.01 6.86 -10.63
CA LEU A 58 19.67 5.59 -11.27
C LEU A 58 20.66 4.50 -10.85
N GLY A 59 20.11 3.38 -10.41
CA GLY A 59 20.92 2.24 -9.95
C GLY A 59 21.08 2.16 -8.45
N ASP A 60 20.75 3.21 -7.70
CA ASP A 60 20.85 3.24 -6.24
C ASP A 60 19.92 2.21 -5.58
N ILE A 61 20.38 1.70 -4.45
CA ILE A 61 19.56 0.85 -3.58
C ILE A 61 18.88 1.76 -2.57
N VAL A 62 17.57 1.94 -2.74
CA VAL A 62 16.76 2.84 -1.92
C VAL A 62 15.84 2.05 -0.98
N VAL A 63 15.65 2.61 0.22
CA VAL A 63 14.68 2.10 1.19
C VAL A 63 13.51 3.07 1.25
N PHE A 64 12.30 2.55 1.06
CA PHE A 64 11.07 3.33 1.08
C PHE A 64 9.94 2.55 1.75
N ASN A 65 8.90 3.25 2.18
CA ASN A 65 7.71 2.58 2.68
C ASN A 65 6.83 2.10 1.53
N TYR A 66 6.24 0.94 1.70
CA TYR A 66 5.34 0.39 0.68
C TYR A 66 4.16 1.34 0.41
N PRO A 67 3.91 1.71 -0.85
CA PRO A 67 2.93 2.76 -1.20
C PRO A 67 1.48 2.24 -1.29
N ALA A 68 1.08 1.31 -0.44
CA ALA A 68 -0.26 0.72 -0.43
C ALA A 68 -1.32 1.58 0.28
N GLY A 69 -1.11 2.90 0.34
CA GLY A 69 -2.06 3.82 1.01
C GLY A 69 -1.85 3.90 2.53
N ASP A 70 -2.82 4.49 3.22
CA ASP A 70 -2.73 4.81 4.65
C ASP A 70 -3.33 3.72 5.55
N LEU A 71 -4.05 2.79 4.98
CA LEU A 71 -4.70 1.71 5.69
C LEU A 71 -3.86 0.44 5.62
N ALA A 72 -3.86 -0.30 6.72
CA ALA A 72 -3.24 -1.61 6.84
C ALA A 72 -4.18 -2.53 7.61
N THR A 73 -3.87 -3.81 7.65
CA THR A 73 -4.60 -4.76 8.49
C THR A 73 -3.77 -5.18 9.69
N THR A 74 -4.43 -5.77 10.68
CA THR A 74 -3.74 -6.40 11.82
C THR A 74 -3.09 -7.72 11.43
N ARG A 75 -3.43 -8.30 10.27
CA ARG A 75 -2.80 -9.52 9.74
C ARG A 75 -1.52 -9.19 8.98
N PRO A 76 -0.36 -9.72 9.41
CA PRO A 76 0.92 -9.42 8.78
C PRO A 76 1.06 -10.01 7.37
N GLU A 77 0.26 -11.02 7.03
CA GLU A 77 0.24 -11.64 5.69
C GLU A 77 -0.38 -10.73 4.63
N VAL A 78 -1.21 -9.79 5.04
CA VAL A 78 -1.87 -8.84 4.13
C VAL A 78 -1.01 -7.60 3.96
N ILE A 79 -0.12 -7.63 2.99
CA ILE A 79 0.82 -6.54 2.72
C ILE A 79 0.15 -5.41 1.93
N ASP A 80 -0.69 -5.75 0.96
CA ASP A 80 -1.34 -4.80 0.05
C ASP A 80 -2.86 -4.83 0.19
N LEU A 81 -3.35 -4.23 1.27
CA LEU A 81 -4.78 -4.06 1.50
C LEU A 81 -5.46 -3.27 0.37
N HIS A 82 -4.74 -2.32 -0.21
CA HIS A 82 -5.30 -1.45 -1.24
C HIS A 82 -5.67 -2.23 -2.51
N SER A 83 -4.76 -3.09 -3.00
CA SER A 83 -5.04 -3.94 -4.16
C SER A 83 -6.14 -4.96 -3.88
N ILE A 84 -6.21 -5.51 -2.67
CA ILE A 84 -7.28 -6.42 -2.27
C ILE A 84 -8.63 -5.69 -2.28
N CYS A 85 -8.73 -4.53 -1.67
CA CYS A 85 -9.96 -3.74 -1.68
C CYS A 85 -10.39 -3.38 -3.10
N TYR A 86 -9.45 -2.95 -3.96
CA TYR A 86 -9.78 -2.69 -5.36
C TYR A 86 -10.32 -3.93 -6.08
N ALA A 87 -9.68 -5.08 -5.90
CA ALA A 87 -10.09 -6.33 -6.53
C ALA A 87 -11.50 -6.76 -6.06
N GLU A 88 -11.78 -6.69 -4.76
CA GLU A 88 -13.09 -7.03 -4.21
C GLU A 88 -14.20 -6.12 -4.76
N GLY A 89 -13.96 -4.82 -4.81
CA GLY A 89 -14.94 -3.88 -5.38
C GLY A 89 -15.11 -4.03 -6.88
N PHE A 90 -14.04 -4.31 -7.62
CA PHE A 90 -14.10 -4.64 -9.04
C PHE A 90 -14.92 -5.93 -9.28
N ASN A 91 -14.64 -6.98 -8.52
CA ASN A 91 -15.35 -8.26 -8.62
C ASN A 91 -16.85 -8.09 -8.33
N LYS A 92 -17.18 -7.31 -7.29
CA LYS A 92 -18.57 -6.96 -6.96
C LYS A 92 -19.27 -6.30 -8.16
N ASP A 93 -18.64 -5.29 -8.78
CA ASP A 93 -19.22 -4.56 -9.90
C ASP A 93 -19.42 -5.46 -11.14
N VAL A 94 -18.45 -6.39 -11.40
CA VAL A 94 -18.59 -7.42 -12.44
C VAL A 94 -19.79 -8.34 -12.16
N MET A 95 -19.92 -8.84 -10.93
CA MET A 95 -21.02 -9.71 -10.52
C MET A 95 -22.39 -9.01 -10.64
N GLU A 96 -22.48 -7.75 -10.24
CA GLU A 96 -23.71 -6.97 -10.35
C GLU A 96 -24.11 -6.68 -11.80
N LYS A 97 -23.14 -6.35 -12.67
CA LYS A 97 -23.36 -5.90 -14.04
C LYS A 97 -23.60 -7.05 -15.01
N TYR A 98 -22.80 -8.12 -14.91
CA TYR A 98 -22.82 -9.22 -15.89
C TYR A 98 -23.52 -10.47 -15.39
N ARG A 99 -23.64 -10.66 -14.06
CA ARG A 99 -24.27 -11.81 -13.41
C ARG A 99 -23.79 -13.16 -13.96
N PRO A 100 -22.47 -13.41 -14.04
CA PRO A 100 -21.92 -14.64 -14.58
C PRO A 100 -22.42 -15.86 -13.77
N ALA A 101 -22.71 -16.95 -14.47
CA ALA A 101 -23.24 -18.17 -13.87
C ALA A 101 -22.13 -19.07 -13.32
N ASP A 102 -20.91 -18.95 -13.87
CA ASP A 102 -19.74 -19.75 -13.47
C ASP A 102 -18.43 -18.95 -13.56
N ASP A 103 -17.33 -19.59 -13.15
CA ASP A 103 -15.98 -18.97 -13.14
C ASP A 103 -15.48 -18.63 -14.54
N SER A 104 -15.87 -19.39 -15.57
CA SER A 104 -15.49 -19.12 -16.96
C SER A 104 -16.16 -17.86 -17.49
N GLU A 105 -17.45 -17.73 -17.25
CA GLU A 105 -18.20 -16.51 -17.58
C GLU A 105 -17.72 -15.31 -16.79
N PHE A 106 -17.37 -15.50 -15.51
CA PHE A 106 -16.78 -14.44 -14.69
C PHE A 106 -15.44 -13.96 -15.26
N TYR A 107 -14.57 -14.87 -15.70
CA TYR A 107 -13.30 -14.49 -16.31
C TYR A 107 -13.49 -13.71 -17.61
N GLN A 108 -14.42 -14.14 -18.47
CA GLN A 108 -14.75 -13.43 -19.71
C GLN A 108 -15.34 -12.04 -19.44
N ALA A 109 -16.31 -11.94 -18.52
CA ALA A 109 -16.92 -10.69 -18.09
C ALA A 109 -15.88 -9.72 -17.49
N SER A 110 -14.98 -10.24 -16.65
CA SER A 110 -13.89 -9.44 -16.05
C SER A 110 -12.93 -8.90 -17.10
N THR A 111 -12.61 -9.71 -18.11
CA THR A 111 -11.72 -9.32 -19.21
C THR A 111 -12.36 -8.22 -20.07
N GLU A 112 -13.62 -8.41 -20.43
CA GLU A 112 -14.39 -7.42 -21.20
C GLU A 112 -14.55 -6.12 -20.40
N TYR A 113 -14.82 -6.21 -19.10
CA TYR A 113 -14.97 -5.03 -18.26
C TYR A 113 -13.67 -4.24 -18.12
N ARG A 114 -12.52 -4.92 -17.97
CA ARG A 114 -11.21 -4.26 -17.97
C ARG A 114 -10.94 -3.56 -19.30
N ARG A 115 -11.30 -4.18 -20.43
CA ARG A 115 -11.18 -3.57 -21.76
C ARG A 115 -11.99 -2.28 -21.83
N LEU A 116 -13.25 -2.31 -21.41
CA LEU A 116 -14.10 -1.12 -21.40
C LEU A 116 -13.54 0.00 -20.53
N ILE A 117 -13.01 -0.33 -19.34
CA ILE A 117 -12.34 0.65 -18.46
C ILE A 117 -11.12 1.26 -19.15
N SER A 118 -10.34 0.47 -19.88
CA SER A 118 -9.14 0.97 -20.58
C SER A 118 -9.45 1.93 -21.75
N GLU A 119 -10.66 1.86 -22.29
CA GLU A 119 -11.14 2.71 -23.36
C GLU A 119 -11.87 3.99 -22.85
N MET A 120 -12.14 4.07 -21.53
CA MET A 120 -12.79 5.23 -20.91
C MET A 120 -11.86 6.45 -20.82
N PRO A 121 -12.41 7.67 -20.78
CA PRO A 121 -11.67 8.87 -20.41
C PRO A 121 -11.03 8.71 -19.03
N ALA A 122 -9.80 9.25 -18.86
CA ALA A 122 -9.03 9.06 -17.62
C ALA A 122 -9.77 9.52 -16.35
N GLU A 123 -10.57 10.57 -16.44
CA GLU A 123 -11.35 11.09 -15.32
C GLU A 123 -12.45 10.10 -14.88
N GLU A 124 -13.15 9.50 -15.85
CA GLU A 124 -14.19 8.50 -15.60
C GLU A 124 -13.59 7.20 -15.04
N ALA A 125 -12.50 6.73 -15.65
CA ALA A 125 -11.75 5.56 -15.18
C ALA A 125 -11.26 5.76 -13.72
N TYR A 126 -10.77 6.96 -13.40
CA TYR A 126 -10.34 7.29 -12.04
C TYR A 126 -11.51 7.39 -11.04
N ALA A 127 -12.66 7.91 -11.45
CA ALA A 127 -13.86 7.94 -10.63
C ALA A 127 -14.35 6.51 -10.32
N LEU A 128 -14.34 5.64 -11.35
CA LEU A 128 -14.69 4.23 -11.21
C LEU A 128 -13.70 3.47 -10.32
N TYR A 129 -12.41 3.72 -10.47
CA TYR A 129 -11.37 3.18 -9.59
C TYR A 129 -11.64 3.53 -8.12
N LYS A 130 -11.96 4.80 -7.82
CA LYS A 130 -12.30 5.23 -6.45
C LYS A 130 -13.54 4.52 -5.91
N LYS A 131 -14.55 4.31 -6.76
CA LYS A 131 -15.77 3.56 -6.41
C LYS A 131 -15.41 2.13 -6.05
N HIS A 132 -14.67 1.41 -6.91
CA HIS A 132 -14.25 0.03 -6.64
C HIS A 132 -13.47 -0.07 -5.33
N TYR A 133 -12.53 0.86 -5.09
CA TYR A 133 -11.78 0.87 -3.84
C TYR A 133 -12.69 1.08 -2.61
N ALA A 134 -13.65 2.00 -2.68
CA ALA A 134 -14.57 2.27 -1.59
C ALA A 134 -15.50 1.08 -1.30
N ASP A 135 -16.07 0.47 -2.35
CA ASP A 135 -16.91 -0.73 -2.24
C ASP A 135 -16.14 -1.90 -1.63
N GLY A 136 -14.92 -2.14 -2.11
CA GLY A 136 -14.08 -3.21 -1.57
C GLY A 136 -13.61 -2.97 -0.15
N LEU A 137 -13.35 -1.72 0.24
CA LEU A 137 -13.03 -1.37 1.62
C LEU A 137 -14.22 -1.65 2.56
N GLU A 138 -15.45 -1.41 2.10
CA GLU A 138 -16.66 -1.77 2.85
C GLU A 138 -16.79 -3.29 3.01
N ILE A 139 -16.52 -4.05 1.94
CA ILE A 139 -16.50 -5.52 1.99
C ILE A 139 -15.42 -6.01 2.97
N ALA A 140 -14.21 -5.48 2.88
CA ALA A 140 -13.10 -5.86 3.75
C ALA A 140 -13.41 -5.63 5.23
N ARG A 141 -14.09 -4.53 5.58
CA ARG A 141 -14.53 -4.23 6.95
C ARG A 141 -15.59 -5.21 7.47
N LYS A 142 -16.37 -5.82 6.59
CA LYS A 142 -17.39 -6.83 6.97
C LYS A 142 -16.80 -8.22 7.19
N HIS A 143 -15.55 -8.44 6.75
CA HIS A 143 -14.86 -9.73 6.83
C HIS A 143 -13.55 -9.67 7.64
N PRO A 144 -13.58 -9.27 8.93
CA PRO A 144 -12.39 -9.19 9.78
C PRO A 144 -11.75 -10.56 10.01
N ASP A 145 -12.52 -11.64 9.90
CA ASP A 145 -12.01 -13.01 10.04
C ASP A 145 -11.03 -13.38 8.93
N ALA A 146 -11.21 -12.85 7.72
CA ALA A 146 -10.35 -13.11 6.58
C ALA A 146 -9.15 -12.16 6.53
N LEU A 147 -9.37 -10.86 6.70
CA LEU A 147 -8.38 -9.81 6.46
C LEU A 147 -7.80 -9.19 7.75
N GLY A 148 -8.38 -9.48 8.91
CA GLY A 148 -8.07 -8.79 10.16
C GLY A 148 -8.76 -7.42 10.26
N GLU A 149 -8.55 -6.73 11.38
CA GLU A 149 -9.05 -5.38 11.57
C GLU A 149 -8.27 -4.39 10.70
N ILE A 150 -9.00 -3.46 10.07
CA ILE A 150 -8.40 -2.39 9.27
C ILE A 150 -7.98 -1.26 10.20
N VAL A 151 -6.69 -0.94 10.15
CA VAL A 151 -6.06 0.07 11.01
C VAL A 151 -5.35 1.13 10.17
N TYR A 152 -5.36 2.36 10.65
CA TYR A 152 -4.49 3.41 10.10
C TYR A 152 -3.07 3.25 10.65
N ARG A 153 -2.06 3.33 9.77
CA ARG A 153 -0.65 3.36 10.16
C ARG A 153 0.04 4.60 9.60
N PRO A 154 0.60 5.46 10.45
CA PRO A 154 1.46 6.55 10.03
C PRO A 154 2.63 6.06 9.18
N VAL A 155 3.17 6.92 8.30
CA VAL A 155 4.22 6.53 7.34
C VAL A 155 5.45 5.91 8.00
N ASP A 156 5.85 6.40 9.17
CA ASP A 156 6.99 5.89 9.93
C ASP A 156 6.74 4.53 10.60
N ARG A 157 5.50 4.02 10.53
CA ARG A 157 5.07 2.72 11.08
C ARG A 157 4.70 1.70 10.02
N ARG A 158 4.88 2.04 8.74
CA ARG A 158 4.64 1.13 7.61
C ARG A 158 5.85 0.28 7.31
N GLU A 159 5.62 -0.81 6.59
CA GLU A 159 6.67 -1.70 6.12
C GLU A 159 7.69 -0.98 5.23
N ASN A 160 8.96 -1.32 5.43
CA ASN A 160 10.06 -0.80 4.63
C ASN A 160 10.45 -1.80 3.55
N TYR A 161 10.60 -1.30 2.34
CA TYR A 161 11.04 -2.08 1.19
C TYR A 161 12.37 -1.58 0.68
N VAL A 162 13.19 -2.50 0.22
CA VAL A 162 14.50 -2.23 -0.38
C VAL A 162 14.42 -2.60 -1.85
N LYS A 163 14.62 -1.63 -2.73
CA LYS A 163 14.62 -1.84 -4.18
C LYS A 163 15.69 -0.97 -4.84
N ARG A 164 16.08 -1.39 -6.06
CA ARG A 164 16.96 -0.59 -6.90
C ARG A 164 16.15 0.49 -7.63
N CYS A 165 16.67 1.71 -7.66
CA CYS A 165 16.09 2.81 -8.42
C CYS A 165 16.29 2.56 -9.93
N VAL A 166 15.23 2.32 -10.67
CA VAL A 166 15.25 2.04 -12.12
C VAL A 166 14.69 3.20 -12.95
N GLY A 167 14.20 4.24 -12.30
CA GLY A 167 13.66 5.43 -12.94
C GLY A 167 13.54 6.59 -11.97
N LEU A 168 13.81 7.79 -12.45
CA LEU A 168 13.64 9.04 -11.73
C LEU A 168 12.45 9.82 -12.32
N PRO A 169 11.90 10.82 -11.59
CA PRO A 169 10.87 11.70 -12.14
C PRO A 169 11.26 12.26 -13.51
N GLY A 170 10.39 12.11 -14.50
CA GLY A 170 10.63 12.53 -15.88
C GLY A 170 11.31 11.48 -16.79
N ASN A 171 11.74 10.34 -16.25
CA ASN A 171 12.23 9.26 -17.10
C ASN A 171 11.08 8.47 -17.75
N THR A 172 11.35 7.94 -18.94
CA THR A 172 10.48 6.98 -19.62
C THR A 172 11.00 5.57 -19.39
N LEU A 173 10.16 4.67 -18.91
CA LEU A 173 10.48 3.25 -18.71
C LEU A 173 9.86 2.44 -19.85
N GLU A 174 10.70 1.70 -20.58
CA GLU A 174 10.28 0.76 -21.63
C GLU A 174 10.61 -0.67 -21.22
N ILE A 175 9.60 -1.54 -21.21
CA ILE A 175 9.74 -2.98 -20.92
C ILE A 175 9.65 -3.72 -22.24
N LYS A 176 10.71 -4.44 -22.64
CA LYS A 176 10.80 -5.25 -23.86
C LYS A 176 10.73 -6.74 -23.54
#